data_20f5c7f7a105e3f10ecd0e69977f8987
#
_entry.id   20f5c7f7a105e3f10ecd0e69977f8987
#
_cell.length_a   1.000
_cell.length_b   1.000
_cell.length_c   1.000
_cell.angle_alpha   90.00
_cell.angle_beta   90.00
_cell.angle_gamma   90.00
#
_symmetry.space_group_name_H-M   'P 1'
#
loop_
_entity.id
_entity.type
_entity.pdbx_description
1 polymer ?
#
loop_
_entity_poly.entity_id
_entity_poly.type
_entity_poly.pdbx_seq_one_letter_code
_entity_poly.pdbx_strand_id
1 'polypeptide(L)'
;MAFGKKKFNAIIVTNFLNRKIFPSIIKSIKKGGYLIYETFSEGHQKIGRPTNPRYILKQRELLRLSNKMQLVAYENIYINNSSNHLVQQRILAKNVW
;
A
#
# COMPACT_ATOMS: atom_id res chain seq x y z
N MET A 1 -15.94 -11.44 7.37
CA MET A 1 -15.05 -10.77 6.40
C MET A 1 -14.36 -11.78 5.51
N ALA A 2 -14.43 -11.55 4.20
CA ALA A 2 -13.93 -12.51 3.22
C ALA A 2 -12.41 -12.71 3.25
N PHE A 3 -11.67 -11.80 3.88
CA PHE A 3 -10.21 -11.84 3.93
C PHE A 3 -9.63 -12.69 5.06
N GLY A 4 -10.46 -13.39 5.83
CA GLY A 4 -9.98 -14.12 7.01
C GLY A 4 -9.18 -15.39 6.73
N LYS A 5 -9.18 -15.87 5.49
CA LYS A 5 -8.52 -17.13 5.12
C LYS A 5 -7.51 -16.88 4.02
N LYS A 6 -6.44 -17.70 4.00
CA LYS A 6 -5.41 -17.64 2.96
C LYS A 6 -5.95 -18.17 1.65
N LYS A 7 -6.29 -17.30 0.73
CA LYS A 7 -6.95 -17.65 -0.53
C LYS A 7 -6.17 -17.24 -1.77
N PHE A 8 -5.31 -16.22 -1.65
CA PHE A 8 -4.76 -15.56 -2.83
C PHE A 8 -3.26 -15.73 -2.93
N ASN A 9 -2.78 -15.96 -4.14
CA ASN A 9 -1.35 -15.96 -4.45
C ASN A 9 -0.80 -14.56 -4.58
N ALA A 10 -1.64 -13.59 -4.90
CA ALA A 10 -1.27 -12.19 -4.97
C ALA A 10 -2.49 -11.31 -4.75
N ILE A 11 -2.28 -10.17 -4.10
CA ILE A 11 -3.29 -9.12 -3.98
C ILE A 11 -2.66 -7.83 -4.46
N ILE A 12 -3.36 -7.12 -5.33
CA ILE A 12 -2.94 -5.83 -5.87
C ILE A 12 -3.96 -4.78 -5.43
N VAL A 13 -3.48 -3.74 -4.76
CA VAL A 13 -4.33 -2.62 -4.30
C VAL A 13 -3.75 -1.32 -4.83
N THR A 14 -4.59 -0.53 -5.48
CA THR A 14 -4.19 0.78 -6.00
C THR A 14 -5.20 1.84 -5.58
N ASN A 15 -4.69 3.01 -5.18
CA ASN A 15 -5.48 4.22 -4.89
C ASN A 15 -6.60 3.96 -3.87
N PHE A 16 -6.32 3.12 -2.88
CA PHE A 16 -7.25 2.78 -1.82
C PHE A 16 -6.49 2.65 -0.51
N LEU A 17 -7.03 3.22 0.55
CA LEU A 17 -6.43 3.09 1.87
C LEU A 17 -7.52 2.91 2.92
N ASN A 18 -7.48 1.77 3.59
CA ASN A 18 -8.26 1.52 4.79
C ASN A 18 -7.37 0.75 5.76
N ARG A 19 -6.87 1.44 6.77
CA ARG A 19 -5.92 0.88 7.71
C ARG A 19 -6.49 -0.27 8.52
N LYS A 20 -7.80 -0.24 8.78
CA LYS A 20 -8.46 -1.28 9.58
C LYS A 20 -8.48 -2.64 8.90
N ILE A 21 -8.57 -2.68 7.58
CA ILE A 21 -8.63 -3.95 6.85
C ILE A 21 -7.26 -4.42 6.37
N PHE A 22 -6.22 -3.61 6.51
CA PHE A 22 -4.88 -3.96 6.04
C PHE A 22 -4.40 -5.29 6.62
N PRO A 23 -4.52 -5.55 7.94
CA PRO A 23 -4.13 -6.85 8.48
C PRO A 23 -4.89 -8.02 7.86
N SER A 24 -6.18 -7.83 7.56
CA SER A 24 -6.99 -8.90 6.92
C SER A 24 -6.54 -9.17 5.50
N ILE A 25 -6.14 -8.14 4.76
CA ILE A 25 -5.57 -8.30 3.42
C ILE A 25 -4.31 -9.17 3.49
N ILE A 26 -3.40 -8.84 4.39
CA ILE A 26 -2.15 -9.62 4.55
C ILE A 26 -2.45 -11.08 4.90
N LYS A 27 -3.39 -11.31 5.83
CA LYS A 27 -3.74 -12.65 6.28
C LYS A 27 -4.38 -13.50 5.18
N SER A 28 -4.92 -12.90 4.15
CA SER A 28 -5.55 -13.63 3.05
C SER A 28 -4.58 -14.07 1.97
N ILE A 29 -3.31 -13.68 2.07
CA ILE A 29 -2.28 -14.04 1.09
C ILE A 29 -1.64 -15.37 1.52
N LYS A 30 -1.59 -16.32 0.58
CA LYS A 30 -0.96 -17.62 0.82
C LYS A 30 0.53 -17.47 1.08
N LYS A 31 1.10 -18.42 1.81
CA LYS A 31 2.56 -18.50 1.97
C LYS A 31 3.22 -18.52 0.60
N GLY A 32 4.23 -17.66 0.41
CA GLY A 32 4.88 -17.49 -0.89
C GLY A 32 4.17 -16.52 -1.82
N GLY A 33 3.00 -16.04 -1.44
CA GLY A 33 2.25 -15.07 -2.23
C GLY A 33 2.74 -13.64 -2.01
N TYR A 34 2.21 -12.72 -2.80
CA TYR A 34 2.69 -11.34 -2.86
C TYR A 34 1.59 -10.34 -2.59
N LEU A 35 1.99 -9.23 -1.98
CA LEU A 35 1.20 -8.01 -1.88
C LEU A 35 1.85 -6.94 -2.74
N ILE A 36 1.08 -6.35 -3.64
CA ILE A 36 1.46 -5.13 -4.36
C ILE A 36 0.48 -4.06 -3.92
N TYR A 37 0.99 -3.01 -3.30
CA TYR A 37 0.13 -1.95 -2.76
C TYR A 37 0.71 -0.60 -3.15
N GLU A 38 -0.11 0.26 -3.76
CA GLU A 38 0.29 1.63 -4.04
C GLU A 38 -0.87 2.58 -3.81
N THR A 39 -0.61 3.66 -3.11
CA THR A 39 -1.59 4.72 -2.92
C THR A 39 -0.89 6.03 -2.54
N PHE A 40 -1.68 7.06 -2.39
CA PHE A 40 -1.20 8.42 -2.15
C PHE A 40 -0.42 8.53 -0.85
N SER A 41 0.65 9.30 -0.89
CA SER A 41 1.56 9.54 0.23
C SER A 41 1.56 11.00 0.65
N GLU A 42 2.00 11.24 1.87
CA GLU A 42 2.11 12.57 2.46
C GLU A 42 2.84 13.53 1.54
N GLY A 43 2.25 14.68 1.32
CA GLY A 43 2.67 15.66 0.34
C GLY A 43 1.74 15.74 -0.87
N HIS A 44 1.03 14.66 -1.18
CA HIS A 44 0.10 14.64 -2.31
C HIS A 44 -1.04 15.64 -2.12
N GLN A 45 -1.51 15.85 -0.90
CA GLN A 45 -2.58 16.78 -0.58
C GLN A 45 -2.24 18.24 -0.95
N LYS A 46 -0.97 18.55 -1.15
CA LYS A 46 -0.51 19.89 -1.54
C LYS A 46 -0.59 20.11 -3.04
N ILE A 47 -0.69 19.07 -3.82
CA ILE A 47 -0.61 19.15 -5.29
C ILE A 47 -1.82 18.53 -5.99
N GLY A 48 -2.71 17.87 -5.27
CA GLY A 48 -3.88 17.25 -5.87
C GLY A 48 -4.79 16.59 -4.85
N ARG A 49 -5.77 15.87 -5.35
CA ARG A 49 -6.70 15.11 -4.53
C ARG A 49 -6.28 13.64 -4.48
N PRO A 50 -6.57 12.93 -3.40
CA PRO A 50 -7.32 13.34 -2.22
C PRO A 50 -6.52 14.25 -1.30
N THR A 51 -7.22 15.02 -0.46
CA THR A 51 -6.59 15.88 0.55
C THR A 51 -6.83 15.37 1.97
N ASN A 52 -7.80 14.48 2.16
CA ASN A 52 -8.14 13.96 3.48
C ASN A 52 -7.04 13.01 3.97
N PRO A 53 -6.45 13.24 5.16
CA PRO A 53 -5.40 12.37 5.70
C PRO A 53 -5.79 10.90 5.82
N ARG A 54 -7.09 10.61 5.91
CA ARG A 54 -7.59 9.23 5.96
C ARG A 54 -7.16 8.43 4.73
N TYR A 55 -7.00 9.09 3.58
CA TYR A 55 -6.67 8.44 2.31
C TYR A 55 -5.22 8.66 1.89
N ILE A 56 -4.40 9.18 2.81
CA ILE A 56 -3.01 9.52 2.52
C ILE A 56 -2.11 8.81 3.52
N LEU A 57 -1.16 8.04 3.01
CA LEU A 57 -0.16 7.37 3.83
C LEU A 57 0.79 8.39 4.45
N LYS A 58 1.13 8.18 5.71
CA LYS A 58 2.24 8.89 6.35
C LYS A 58 3.56 8.34 5.81
N GLN A 59 4.64 9.09 6.03
CA GLN A 59 5.96 8.64 5.58
C GLN A 59 6.26 7.23 6.07
N ARG A 60 6.69 6.37 5.15
CA ARG A 60 7.08 4.98 5.41
C ARG A 60 5.95 4.11 5.99
N GLU A 61 4.72 4.57 5.90
CA GLU A 61 3.61 3.84 6.54
C GLU A 61 3.39 2.47 5.92
N LEU A 62 3.57 2.31 4.59
CA LEU A 62 3.46 0.98 3.99
C LEU A 62 4.49 -0.01 4.55
N LEU A 63 5.68 0.47 4.88
CA LEU A 63 6.69 -0.38 5.51
C LEU A 63 6.22 -0.86 6.89
N ARG A 64 5.61 0.03 7.66
CA ARG A 64 5.09 -0.34 8.98
C ARG A 64 3.91 -1.28 8.89
N LEU A 65 2.96 -1.00 7.99
CA LEU A 65 1.75 -1.81 7.83
C LEU A 65 2.06 -3.23 7.37
N SER A 66 3.12 -3.40 6.60
CA SER A 66 3.53 -4.69 6.03
C SER A 66 4.77 -5.28 6.71
N ASN A 67 5.09 -4.85 7.93
CA ASN A 67 6.36 -5.20 8.58
C ASN A 67 6.54 -6.69 8.86
N LYS A 68 5.46 -7.48 8.86
CA LYS A 68 5.56 -8.93 9.04
C LYS A 68 5.82 -9.68 7.75
N MET A 69 5.79 -8.99 6.62
CA MET A 69 6.08 -9.57 5.32
C MET A 69 7.54 -9.35 4.96
N GLN A 70 8.04 -10.16 4.03
CA GLN A 70 9.37 -9.95 3.48
C GLN A 70 9.31 -8.83 2.45
N LEU A 71 10.03 -7.76 2.70
CA LEU A 71 10.11 -6.65 1.75
C LEU A 71 10.91 -7.06 0.52
N VAL A 72 10.31 -6.89 -0.65
CA VAL A 72 11.00 -7.13 -1.93
C VAL A 72 11.41 -5.80 -2.56
N ALA A 73 10.49 -4.83 -2.61
CA ALA A 73 10.77 -3.51 -3.17
C ALA A 73 9.87 -2.48 -2.53
N TYR A 74 10.38 -1.28 -2.37
CA TYR A 74 9.64 -0.16 -1.83
C TYR A 74 10.13 1.12 -2.47
N GLU A 75 9.22 2.01 -2.80
CA GLU A 75 9.58 3.34 -3.25
C GLU A 75 8.54 4.38 -2.82
N ASN A 76 9.02 5.58 -2.61
CA ASN A 76 8.20 6.76 -2.39
C ASN A 76 8.49 7.72 -3.54
N ILE A 77 7.50 8.00 -4.35
CA ILE A 77 7.64 8.72 -5.61
C ILE A 77 7.01 10.09 -5.47
N TYR A 78 7.72 11.11 -5.92
CA TYR A 78 7.20 12.45 -6.06
C TYR A 78 7.30 12.86 -7.51
N ILE A 79 6.17 13.16 -8.13
CA ILE A 79 6.08 13.66 -9.49
C ILE A 79 5.24 14.94 -9.46
N ASN A 80 5.80 16.04 -9.95
CA ASN A 80 5.07 17.30 -10.07
C ASN A 80 5.57 18.06 -11.29
N ASN A 81 4.91 17.84 -12.40
CA ASN A 81 5.24 18.49 -13.67
C ASN A 81 3.96 18.96 -14.35
N SER A 82 4.07 19.51 -15.56
CA SER A 82 2.94 20.09 -16.28
C SER A 82 1.82 19.11 -16.61
N SER A 83 2.11 17.82 -16.67
CA SER A 83 1.15 16.80 -17.08
C SER A 83 0.78 15.81 -15.98
N ASN A 84 1.51 15.81 -14.86
CA ASN A 84 1.27 14.81 -13.81
C ASN A 84 1.68 15.34 -12.43
N HIS A 85 0.82 15.11 -11.45
CA HIS A 85 1.05 15.51 -10.05
C HIS A 85 0.73 14.32 -9.15
N LEU A 86 1.76 13.78 -8.50
CA LEU A 86 1.59 12.55 -7.72
C LEU A 86 2.64 12.45 -6.62
N VAL A 87 2.20 12.16 -5.40
CA VAL A 87 3.08 11.63 -4.35
C VAL A 87 2.50 10.30 -3.93
N GLN A 88 3.30 9.25 -4.01
CA GLN A 88 2.80 7.90 -3.86
C GLN A 88 3.84 7.00 -3.20
N GLN A 89 3.37 6.08 -2.36
CA GLN A 89 4.19 4.95 -1.90
C GLN A 89 3.78 3.69 -2.64
N ARG A 90 4.75 2.85 -2.95
CA ARG A 90 4.55 1.53 -3.55
C ARG A 90 5.34 0.50 -2.79
N ILE A 91 4.76 -0.68 -2.63
CA ILE A 91 5.45 -1.79 -2.01
C ILE A 91 5.15 -3.09 -2.75
N LEU A 92 6.17 -3.91 -2.87
CA LEU A 92 6.07 -5.32 -3.22
C LEU A 92 6.61 -6.10 -2.04
N ALA A 93 5.76 -6.93 -1.45
CA ALA A 93 6.13 -7.72 -0.29
C ALA A 93 5.66 -9.15 -0.47
N LYS A 94 6.41 -10.10 0.11
CA LYS A 94 6.13 -11.52 0.01
C LYS A 94 5.69 -12.05 1.37
N ASN A 95 4.64 -12.87 1.37
CA ASN A 95 4.23 -13.55 2.58
C ASN A 95 5.10 -14.80 2.78
N VAL A 96 5.81 -14.83 3.90
CA VAL A 96 6.69 -15.96 4.25
C VAL A 96 6.15 -16.80 5.41
N TRP A 97 4.96 -16.49 5.85
CA TRP A 97 4.31 -17.16 6.99
C TRP A 97 3.33 -18.25 6.59
#